data_4433608b10e056f680d990216632b95f
#
_entry.id   4433608b10e056f680d990216632b95f
#
_cell.length_a   1.000
_cell.length_b   1.000
_cell.length_c   1.000
_cell.angle_alpha   90.00
_cell.angle_beta   90.00
_cell.angle_gamma   90.00
#
_symmetry.space_group_name_H-M   'P 1'
#
loop_
_entity.id
_entity.type
_entity.pdbx_description
1 polymer ?
#
loop_
_entity_poly.entity_id
_entity_poly.type
_entity_poly.pdbx_seq_one_letter_code
_entity_poly.pdbx_strand_id
1 'polypeptide(L)'
;MQLRSELENYLIDSFVEFLRIDPVYAEYLFLILALLSILGLGWLSNLLVKRFLLEFVRSLAKKTKTKLARFLLEEGFFLRISHIAPAFVISSLSGVVFIGYPMVHGMVEMVVNLYLVCITLWVLDSIIDTTYKLSLGSVISSKLPIKGICQAVKVVIYVTGVIFMLSILLEKSPLYFFSGLGALTAVLLLVFKDVILGLVAGIQLTANNMVRRGDWIEMPKYGADGDVVDVSLTTIKVQNFDKTITTIPSYALVSDAFKNWRGMSESGGRRIKRCIQLDLSSIRFLTEEEIEELEKIELLNGYLTIKRKEIGERGLHVGEVGMAAPLLNARNLTNSGTFRAYCLEYFRAHPS
;
A
#
# COMPACT_ATOMS: atom_id res chain seq x y z
N MET A 1 -49.99 28.52 -5.34
CA MET A 1 -49.17 29.71 -5.49
C MET A 1 -49.93 30.99 -5.14
N GLN A 2 -51.08 31.26 -5.72
CA GLN A 2 -51.90 32.45 -5.46
C GLN A 2 -52.31 32.66 -3.97
N LEU A 3 -52.86 31.65 -3.29
CA LEU A 3 -53.29 31.71 -1.88
C LEU A 3 -52.16 32.08 -0.91
N ARG A 4 -50.90 31.80 -1.26
CA ARG A 4 -49.75 32.11 -0.40
C ARG A 4 -49.25 33.52 -0.58
N SER A 5 -49.22 34.05 -1.81
CA SER A 5 -48.93 35.46 -2.07
C SER A 5 -50.01 36.38 -1.48
N GLU A 6 -51.26 35.93 -1.44
CA GLU A 6 -52.35 36.66 -0.76
C GLU A 6 -52.17 36.71 0.77
N LEU A 7 -51.70 35.61 1.39
CA LEU A 7 -51.41 35.57 2.82
C LEU A 7 -50.21 36.48 3.18
N GLU A 8 -49.18 36.49 2.35
CA GLU A 8 -48.00 37.31 2.52
C GLU A 8 -48.34 38.81 2.42
N ASN A 9 -49.09 39.18 1.38
CA ASN A 9 -49.59 40.55 1.23
C ASN A 9 -50.53 40.94 2.39
N TYR A 10 -51.44 40.04 2.80
CA TYR A 10 -52.33 40.28 3.92
C TYR A 10 -51.55 40.54 5.25
N LEU A 11 -50.48 39.78 5.49
CA LEU A 11 -49.62 39.99 6.66
C LEU A 11 -48.89 41.33 6.59
N ILE A 12 -48.36 41.69 5.44
CA ILE A 12 -47.63 42.98 5.22
C ILE A 12 -48.63 44.14 5.41
N ASP A 13 -49.80 44.07 4.82
CA ASP A 13 -50.84 45.08 4.94
C ASP A 13 -51.31 45.21 6.41
N SER A 14 -51.49 44.11 7.11
CA SER A 14 -51.81 44.09 8.55
C SER A 14 -50.71 44.75 9.39
N PHE A 15 -49.41 44.54 9.05
CA PHE A 15 -48.28 45.23 9.70
C PHE A 15 -48.28 46.74 9.41
N VAL A 16 -48.58 47.15 8.19
CA VAL A 16 -48.69 48.57 7.80
C VAL A 16 -49.78 49.23 8.62
N GLU A 17 -51.00 48.62 8.71
CA GLU A 17 -52.16 49.16 9.41
C GLU A 17 -51.92 49.22 10.93
N PHE A 18 -51.38 48.14 11.51
CA PHE A 18 -51.15 48.05 12.96
C PHE A 18 -50.02 48.95 13.47
N LEU A 19 -48.88 49.02 12.75
CA LEU A 19 -47.70 49.75 13.19
C LEU A 19 -47.66 51.20 12.63
N ARG A 20 -48.50 51.55 11.64
CA ARG A 20 -48.55 52.82 10.94
C ARG A 20 -47.20 53.21 10.34
N ILE A 21 -46.48 52.22 9.77
CA ILE A 21 -45.19 52.41 9.12
C ILE A 21 -45.34 52.40 7.60
N ASP A 22 -44.35 52.95 6.91
CA ASP A 22 -44.27 52.90 5.46
C ASP A 22 -44.21 51.45 4.93
N PRO A 23 -44.91 51.10 3.86
CA PRO A 23 -44.93 49.75 3.29
C PRO A 23 -43.56 49.15 3.09
N VAL A 24 -42.54 49.92 2.71
CA VAL A 24 -41.17 49.46 2.51
C VAL A 24 -40.56 48.93 3.83
N TYR A 25 -40.77 49.66 4.96
CA TYR A 25 -40.29 49.26 6.25
C TYR A 25 -41.06 48.04 6.81
N ALA A 26 -42.35 47.93 6.47
CA ALA A 26 -43.18 46.79 6.84
C ALA A 26 -42.65 45.50 6.19
N GLU A 27 -42.27 45.57 4.91
CA GLU A 27 -41.68 44.44 4.18
C GLU A 27 -40.37 43.97 4.79
N TYR A 28 -39.44 44.89 5.10
CA TYR A 28 -38.18 44.51 5.79
C TYR A 28 -38.44 43.93 7.19
N LEU A 29 -39.40 44.48 7.94
CA LEU A 29 -39.76 43.98 9.26
C LEU A 29 -40.33 42.57 9.16
N PHE A 30 -41.19 42.30 8.17
CA PHE A 30 -41.72 40.95 7.87
C PHE A 30 -40.57 39.97 7.61
N LEU A 31 -39.64 40.30 6.73
CA LEU A 31 -38.49 39.43 6.38
C LEU A 31 -37.63 39.11 7.62
N ILE A 32 -37.36 40.11 8.47
CA ILE A 32 -36.58 39.92 9.71
C ILE A 32 -37.34 39.02 10.69
N LEU A 33 -38.63 39.27 10.95
CA LEU A 33 -39.44 38.48 11.84
C LEU A 33 -39.64 37.05 11.33
N ALA A 34 -39.83 36.86 10.04
CA ALA A 34 -39.92 35.56 9.40
C ALA A 34 -38.60 34.79 9.55
N LEU A 35 -37.47 35.44 9.30
CA LEU A 35 -36.13 34.80 9.46
C LEU A 35 -35.89 34.41 10.95
N LEU A 36 -36.20 35.30 11.90
CA LEU A 36 -36.07 35.02 13.34
C LEU A 36 -36.99 33.88 13.77
N SER A 37 -38.21 33.80 13.26
CA SER A 37 -39.17 32.72 13.56
C SER A 37 -38.68 31.36 13.02
N ILE A 38 -38.15 31.32 11.77
CA ILE A 38 -37.56 30.12 11.19
C ILE A 38 -36.33 29.64 11.98
N LEU A 39 -35.45 30.56 12.37
CA LEU A 39 -34.30 30.25 13.21
C LEU A 39 -34.73 29.76 14.61
N GLY A 40 -35.72 30.37 15.19
CA GLY A 40 -36.31 29.94 16.49
C GLY A 40 -36.90 28.52 16.41
N LEU A 41 -37.66 28.23 15.35
CA LEU A 41 -38.20 26.88 15.11
C LEU A 41 -37.10 25.85 14.83
N GLY A 42 -36.07 26.23 14.08
CA GLY A 42 -34.88 25.41 13.88
C GLY A 42 -34.17 25.10 15.20
N TRP A 43 -33.97 26.11 16.07
CA TRP A 43 -33.37 25.93 17.38
C TRP A 43 -34.23 25.01 18.28
N LEU A 44 -35.55 25.22 18.30
CA LEU A 44 -36.48 24.37 19.04
C LEU A 44 -36.44 22.93 18.55
N SER A 45 -36.42 22.71 17.24
CA SER A 45 -36.25 21.40 16.62
C SER A 45 -34.97 20.70 17.09
N ASN A 46 -33.86 21.45 17.14
CA ASN A 46 -32.60 20.89 17.66
C ASN A 46 -32.71 20.43 19.11
N LEU A 47 -33.36 21.23 19.98
CA LEU A 47 -33.57 20.89 21.39
C LEU A 47 -34.42 19.61 21.55
N LEU A 48 -35.49 19.51 20.76
CA LEU A 48 -36.40 18.36 20.79
C LEU A 48 -35.70 17.09 20.30
N VAL A 49 -35.06 17.16 19.13
CA VAL A 49 -34.39 16.01 18.55
C VAL A 49 -33.21 15.58 19.41
N LYS A 50 -32.42 16.52 19.93
CA LYS A 50 -31.30 16.22 20.82
C LYS A 50 -31.78 15.47 22.07
N ARG A 51 -32.86 15.94 22.72
CA ARG A 51 -33.41 15.30 23.92
C ARG A 51 -33.92 13.90 23.61
N PHE A 52 -34.76 13.77 22.59
CA PHE A 52 -35.32 12.49 22.16
C PHE A 52 -34.21 11.49 21.72
N LEU A 53 -33.27 11.94 20.92
CA LEU A 53 -32.20 11.09 20.39
C LEU A 53 -31.30 10.58 21.52
N LEU A 54 -30.92 11.46 22.45
CA LEU A 54 -30.06 11.06 23.59
C LEU A 54 -30.77 10.09 24.54
N GLU A 55 -32.05 10.29 24.82
CA GLU A 55 -32.84 9.38 25.66
C GLU A 55 -33.00 8.02 24.99
N PHE A 56 -33.32 7.99 23.67
CA PHE A 56 -33.44 6.79 22.89
C PHE A 56 -32.12 5.99 22.85
N VAL A 57 -31.01 6.65 22.54
CA VAL A 57 -29.70 6.00 22.44
C VAL A 57 -29.19 5.51 23.79
N ARG A 58 -29.41 6.28 24.89
CA ARG A 58 -29.11 5.82 26.25
C ARG A 58 -29.92 4.57 26.63
N SER A 59 -31.18 4.50 26.21
CA SER A 59 -32.02 3.33 26.41
C SER A 59 -31.51 2.12 25.66
N LEU A 60 -31.11 2.32 24.39
CA LEU A 60 -30.49 1.25 23.57
C LEU A 60 -29.13 0.79 24.13
N ALA A 61 -28.27 1.73 24.54
CA ALA A 61 -26.96 1.43 25.09
C ALA A 61 -27.03 0.64 26.41
N LYS A 62 -28.06 0.88 27.22
CA LYS A 62 -28.33 0.07 28.41
C LYS A 62 -28.73 -1.36 28.10
N LYS A 63 -29.44 -1.58 26.98
CA LYS A 63 -29.85 -2.92 26.51
C LYS A 63 -28.74 -3.65 25.77
N THR A 64 -27.91 -2.92 25.03
CA THR A 64 -26.87 -3.47 24.17
C THR A 64 -25.50 -3.18 24.79
N LYS A 65 -24.86 -4.19 25.39
CA LYS A 65 -23.51 -4.08 26.01
C LYS A 65 -22.36 -3.92 25.02
N THR A 66 -22.59 -3.33 23.83
CA THR A 66 -21.57 -3.19 22.79
C THR A 66 -20.67 -1.98 23.05
N LYS A 67 -19.35 -2.20 22.95
CA LYS A 67 -18.33 -1.14 23.08
C LYS A 67 -18.55 -0.01 22.06
N LEU A 68 -19.03 -0.34 20.86
CA LEU A 68 -19.33 0.61 19.80
C LEU A 68 -20.34 1.68 20.22
N ALA A 69 -21.48 1.29 20.80
CA ALA A 69 -22.53 2.22 21.24
C ALA A 69 -22.02 3.19 22.32
N ARG A 70 -21.16 2.70 23.23
CA ARG A 70 -20.55 3.54 24.27
C ARG A 70 -19.62 4.59 23.67
N PHE A 71 -18.71 4.20 22.76
CA PHE A 71 -17.77 5.13 22.14
C PHE A 71 -18.46 6.17 21.24
N LEU A 72 -19.51 5.80 20.49
CA LEU A 72 -20.31 6.76 19.73
C LEU A 72 -21.01 7.79 20.62
N LEU A 73 -21.44 7.38 21.83
CA LEU A 73 -21.99 8.32 22.82
C LEU A 73 -20.93 9.25 23.38
N GLU A 74 -19.76 8.72 23.74
CA GLU A 74 -18.64 9.47 24.29
C GLU A 74 -18.10 10.52 23.31
N GLU A 75 -18.02 10.18 22.00
CA GLU A 75 -17.56 11.07 20.92
C GLU A 75 -18.61 12.08 20.47
N GLY A 76 -19.82 12.06 21.06
CA GLY A 76 -20.86 13.02 20.74
C GLY A 76 -21.46 12.86 19.34
N PHE A 77 -21.32 11.69 18.71
CA PHE A 77 -21.87 11.37 17.37
C PHE A 77 -23.35 11.73 17.27
N PHE A 78 -24.18 11.29 18.24
CA PHE A 78 -25.61 11.56 18.24
C PHE A 78 -25.96 13.03 18.50
N LEU A 79 -25.10 13.75 19.24
CA LEU A 79 -25.22 15.20 19.43
C LEU A 79 -24.99 15.92 18.09
N ARG A 80 -23.98 15.51 17.33
CA ARG A 80 -23.64 16.13 16.04
C ARG A 80 -24.73 15.85 14.99
N ILE A 81 -25.29 14.63 14.94
CA ILE A 81 -26.42 14.28 14.06
C ILE A 81 -27.67 15.10 14.39
N SER A 82 -27.94 15.43 15.66
CA SER A 82 -29.13 16.23 16.03
C SER A 82 -29.17 17.59 15.32
N HIS A 83 -28.02 18.12 14.91
CA HIS A 83 -27.92 19.38 14.17
C HIS A 83 -28.43 19.29 12.70
N ILE A 84 -28.72 18.09 12.18
CA ILE A 84 -29.37 17.93 10.87
C ILE A 84 -30.84 18.40 10.93
N ALA A 85 -31.50 18.22 12.09
CA ALA A 85 -32.90 18.59 12.22
C ALA A 85 -33.18 20.09 12.03
N PRO A 86 -32.43 21.03 12.65
CA PRO A 86 -32.61 22.45 12.37
C PRO A 86 -32.34 22.80 10.87
N ALA A 87 -31.34 22.20 10.25
CA ALA A 87 -31.05 22.44 8.83
C ALA A 87 -32.27 22.06 7.96
N PHE A 88 -32.85 20.88 8.22
CA PHE A 88 -34.04 20.43 7.49
C PHE A 88 -35.25 21.33 7.73
N VAL A 89 -35.49 21.76 8.98
CA VAL A 89 -36.61 22.67 9.33
C VAL A 89 -36.42 24.02 8.64
N ILE A 90 -35.22 24.61 8.72
CA ILE A 90 -34.93 25.91 8.14
C ILE A 90 -35.08 25.84 6.59
N SER A 91 -34.52 24.84 5.92
CA SER A 91 -34.67 24.67 4.47
C SER A 91 -36.12 24.50 4.05
N SER A 92 -36.88 23.62 4.75
CA SER A 92 -38.28 23.37 4.41
C SER A 92 -39.16 24.60 4.62
N LEU A 93 -38.96 25.36 5.71
CA LEU A 93 -39.73 26.54 6.01
C LEU A 93 -39.32 27.74 5.14
N SER A 94 -38.02 27.89 4.79
CA SER A 94 -37.57 28.97 3.93
C SER A 94 -38.22 28.92 2.54
N GLY A 95 -38.35 27.71 1.99
CA GLY A 95 -39.03 27.52 0.69
C GLY A 95 -40.53 27.82 0.72
N VAL A 96 -41.15 27.86 1.91
CA VAL A 96 -42.57 28.21 2.07
C VAL A 96 -42.73 29.69 2.35
N VAL A 97 -41.89 30.25 3.20
CA VAL A 97 -42.01 31.61 3.75
C VAL A 97 -41.47 32.67 2.81
N PHE A 98 -40.37 32.35 2.11
CA PHE A 98 -39.72 33.32 1.19
C PHE A 98 -40.02 33.05 -0.31
N ILE A 99 -41.24 32.55 -0.62
CA ILE A 99 -41.66 32.30 -2.00
C ILE A 99 -41.61 33.57 -2.88
N GLY A 100 -42.01 34.72 -2.29
CA GLY A 100 -41.94 36.02 -2.95
C GLY A 100 -40.55 36.65 -3.03
N TYR A 101 -39.56 36.07 -2.31
CA TYR A 101 -38.22 36.62 -2.16
C TYR A 101 -37.13 35.60 -2.55
N PRO A 102 -36.99 35.28 -3.85
CA PRO A 102 -36.09 34.22 -4.30
C PRO A 102 -34.63 34.47 -3.94
N MET A 103 -34.20 35.73 -3.82
CA MET A 103 -32.84 36.08 -3.40
C MET A 103 -32.60 35.73 -1.94
N VAL A 104 -33.55 36.04 -1.05
CA VAL A 104 -33.48 35.71 0.38
C VAL A 104 -33.51 34.19 0.58
N HIS A 105 -34.41 33.50 -0.11
CA HIS A 105 -34.48 32.03 -0.10
C HIS A 105 -33.15 31.40 -0.55
N GLY A 106 -32.55 31.86 -1.67
CA GLY A 106 -31.28 31.37 -2.15
C GLY A 106 -30.13 31.58 -1.16
N MET A 107 -30.08 32.74 -0.47
CA MET A 107 -29.11 33.00 0.59
C MET A 107 -29.29 32.06 1.79
N VAL A 108 -30.54 31.84 2.22
CA VAL A 108 -30.83 30.91 3.33
C VAL A 108 -30.44 29.48 2.94
N GLU A 109 -30.79 29.02 1.74
CA GLU A 109 -30.40 27.68 1.23
C GLU A 109 -28.88 27.53 1.13
N MET A 110 -28.16 28.53 0.66
CA MET A 110 -26.71 28.54 0.63
C MET A 110 -26.11 28.34 2.02
N VAL A 111 -26.58 29.10 3.02
CA VAL A 111 -26.13 29.00 4.42
C VAL A 111 -26.48 27.63 5.01
N VAL A 112 -27.68 27.13 4.77
CA VAL A 112 -28.10 25.79 5.23
C VAL A 112 -27.24 24.69 4.61
N ASN A 113 -26.93 24.77 3.31
CA ASN A 113 -26.10 23.81 2.64
C ASN A 113 -24.66 23.84 3.18
N LEU A 114 -24.07 25.01 3.41
CA LEU A 114 -22.77 25.16 4.09
C LEU A 114 -22.79 24.54 5.49
N TYR A 115 -23.84 24.81 6.25
CA TYR A 115 -24.03 24.24 7.59
C TYR A 115 -24.14 22.72 7.56
N LEU A 116 -24.86 22.15 6.59
CA LEU A 116 -24.95 20.70 6.37
C LEU A 116 -23.59 20.07 6.05
N VAL A 117 -22.77 20.72 5.23
CA VAL A 117 -21.39 20.26 4.97
C VAL A 117 -20.58 20.24 6.26
N CYS A 118 -20.65 21.30 7.09
CA CYS A 118 -19.97 21.35 8.38
C CYS A 118 -20.42 20.22 9.32
N ILE A 119 -21.73 19.98 9.42
CA ILE A 119 -22.26 18.88 10.25
C ILE A 119 -21.78 17.54 9.73
N THR A 120 -21.81 17.32 8.42
CA THR A 120 -21.34 16.07 7.80
C THR A 120 -19.88 15.82 8.14
N LEU A 121 -19.01 16.83 8.02
CA LEU A 121 -17.60 16.74 8.42
C LEU A 121 -17.46 16.40 9.92
N TRP A 122 -18.25 17.03 10.77
CA TRP A 122 -18.23 16.80 12.22
C TRP A 122 -18.68 15.37 12.59
N VAL A 123 -19.67 14.85 11.88
CA VAL A 123 -20.17 13.48 12.07
C VAL A 123 -19.12 12.46 11.62
N LEU A 124 -18.51 12.68 10.43
CA LEU A 124 -17.45 11.83 9.92
C LEU A 124 -16.22 11.82 10.84
N ASP A 125 -15.84 12.98 11.37
CA ASP A 125 -14.77 13.12 12.36
C ASP A 125 -15.04 12.25 13.62
N SER A 126 -16.28 12.28 14.14
CA SER A 126 -16.69 11.45 15.28
C SER A 126 -16.61 9.95 14.98
N ILE A 127 -16.97 9.53 13.76
CA ILE A 127 -16.87 8.12 13.33
C ILE A 127 -15.42 7.68 13.33
N ILE A 128 -14.51 8.50 12.81
CA ILE A 128 -13.08 8.19 12.75
C ILE A 128 -12.51 8.08 14.17
N ASP A 129 -12.84 9.02 15.08
CA ASP A 129 -12.38 8.97 16.46
C ASP A 129 -12.92 7.75 17.21
N THR A 130 -14.18 7.38 16.97
CA THR A 130 -14.76 6.14 17.49
C THR A 130 -14.02 4.92 16.98
N THR A 131 -13.71 4.86 15.67
CA THR A 131 -12.96 3.76 15.05
C THR A 131 -11.55 3.66 15.63
N TYR A 132 -10.87 4.79 15.82
CA TYR A 132 -9.57 4.85 16.47
C TYR A 132 -9.63 4.28 17.90
N LYS A 133 -10.59 4.73 18.72
CA LYS A 133 -10.75 4.24 20.11
C LYS A 133 -11.09 2.74 20.17
N LEU A 134 -11.93 2.24 19.28
CA LEU A 134 -12.22 0.81 19.15
C LEU A 134 -10.98 -0.02 18.82
N SER A 135 -10.08 0.54 18.02
CA SER A 135 -8.85 -0.14 17.60
C SER A 135 -7.81 -0.26 18.72
N LEU A 136 -7.79 0.64 19.70
CA LEU A 136 -6.77 0.70 20.76
C LEU A 136 -6.65 -0.57 21.61
N GLY A 137 -7.68 -1.43 21.65
CA GLY A 137 -7.67 -2.71 22.36
C GLY A 137 -7.43 -3.94 21.48
N SER A 138 -7.11 -3.76 20.19
CA SER A 138 -6.96 -4.87 19.25
C SER A 138 -5.48 -5.20 18.98
N VAL A 139 -5.21 -6.47 18.61
CA VAL A 139 -3.89 -6.93 18.17
C VAL A 139 -3.38 -6.16 16.93
N ILE A 140 -4.29 -5.57 16.17
CA ILE A 140 -3.98 -4.78 14.98
C ILE A 140 -3.29 -3.46 15.35
N SER A 141 -3.68 -2.84 16.47
CA SER A 141 -3.10 -1.57 16.91
C SER A 141 -1.64 -1.66 17.35
N SER A 142 -1.16 -2.85 17.71
CA SER A 142 0.24 -3.08 18.07
C SER A 142 1.18 -3.18 16.86
N LYS A 143 0.62 -3.47 15.68
CA LYS A 143 1.40 -3.69 14.44
C LYS A 143 1.31 -2.53 13.44
N LEU A 144 0.26 -1.72 13.50
CA LEU A 144 0.00 -0.66 12.52
C LEU A 144 -0.13 0.70 13.21
N PRO A 145 0.39 1.80 12.61
CA PRO A 145 0.25 3.16 13.12
C PRO A 145 -1.16 3.72 12.87
N ILE A 146 -2.19 3.12 13.50
CA ILE A 146 -3.62 3.45 13.27
C ILE A 146 -3.90 4.94 13.44
N LYS A 147 -3.24 5.59 14.42
CA LYS A 147 -3.39 7.04 14.63
C LYS A 147 -3.02 7.85 13.37
N GLY A 148 -1.91 7.52 12.73
CA GLY A 148 -1.47 8.17 11.49
C GLY A 148 -2.45 7.94 10.34
N ILE A 149 -2.98 6.72 10.22
CA ILE A 149 -3.98 6.37 9.20
C ILE A 149 -5.27 7.18 9.41
N CYS A 150 -5.79 7.24 10.63
CA CYS A 150 -6.97 8.03 10.97
C CYS A 150 -6.75 9.52 10.67
N GLN A 151 -5.59 10.08 11.00
CA GLN A 151 -5.24 11.46 10.67
C GLN A 151 -5.21 11.71 9.15
N ALA A 152 -4.61 10.80 8.37
CA ALA A 152 -4.59 10.90 6.91
C ALA A 152 -6.02 10.89 6.31
N VAL A 153 -6.89 10.01 6.81
CA VAL A 153 -8.30 9.95 6.39
C VAL A 153 -9.02 11.25 6.73
N LYS A 154 -8.81 11.82 7.93
CA LYS A 154 -9.39 13.12 8.31
C LYS A 154 -8.96 14.24 7.36
N VAL A 155 -7.68 14.30 6.99
CA VAL A 155 -7.18 15.30 6.03
C VAL A 155 -7.92 15.19 4.70
N VAL A 156 -8.09 13.98 4.15
CA VAL A 156 -8.82 13.77 2.90
C VAL A 156 -10.28 14.24 3.02
N ILE A 157 -10.95 13.91 4.13
CA ILE A 157 -12.34 14.32 4.39
C ILE A 157 -12.46 15.85 4.49
N TYR A 158 -11.53 16.51 5.19
CA TYR A 158 -11.57 17.97 5.32
C TYR A 158 -11.29 18.66 3.98
N VAL A 159 -10.32 18.18 3.19
CA VAL A 159 -10.06 18.71 1.85
C VAL A 159 -11.30 18.55 0.96
N THR A 160 -11.94 17.39 1.00
CA THR A 160 -13.19 17.13 0.27
C THR A 160 -14.30 18.09 0.74
N GLY A 161 -14.44 18.29 2.05
CA GLY A 161 -15.41 19.24 2.61
C GLY A 161 -15.18 20.68 2.17
N VAL A 162 -13.93 21.14 2.13
CA VAL A 162 -13.58 22.48 1.61
C VAL A 162 -13.98 22.59 0.14
N ILE A 163 -13.78 21.55 -0.67
CA ILE A 163 -14.20 21.55 -2.08
C ILE A 163 -15.73 21.71 -2.20
N PHE A 164 -16.50 20.99 -1.38
CA PHE A 164 -17.95 21.13 -1.35
C PHE A 164 -18.38 22.53 -0.89
N MET A 165 -17.74 23.12 0.12
CA MET A 165 -18.01 24.48 0.55
C MET A 165 -17.74 25.50 -0.58
N LEU A 166 -16.59 25.38 -1.27
CA LEU A 166 -16.26 26.23 -2.40
C LEU A 166 -17.24 26.05 -3.56
N SER A 167 -17.70 24.83 -3.79
CA SER A 167 -18.72 24.50 -4.79
C SER A 167 -20.02 25.25 -4.52
N ILE A 168 -20.49 25.26 -3.26
CA ILE A 168 -21.70 25.97 -2.84
C ILE A 168 -21.51 27.49 -2.99
N LEU A 169 -20.39 28.03 -2.47
CA LEU A 169 -20.11 29.47 -2.50
C LEU A 169 -19.97 30.04 -3.91
N LEU A 170 -19.40 29.27 -4.83
CA LEU A 170 -19.13 29.70 -6.21
C LEU A 170 -20.19 29.21 -7.20
N GLU A 171 -21.23 28.55 -6.71
CA GLU A 171 -22.31 27.96 -7.53
C GLU A 171 -21.80 27.10 -8.69
N LYS A 172 -20.67 26.40 -8.47
CA LYS A 172 -20.05 25.49 -9.44
C LYS A 172 -20.15 24.04 -8.97
N SER A 173 -20.23 23.12 -9.94
CA SER A 173 -20.22 21.70 -9.60
C SER A 173 -18.95 21.31 -8.83
N PRO A 174 -19.05 20.47 -7.77
CA PRO A 174 -17.87 19.94 -7.09
C PRO A 174 -16.90 19.23 -8.05
N LEU A 175 -17.43 18.61 -9.12
CA LEU A 175 -16.62 17.93 -10.13
C LEU A 175 -15.64 18.88 -10.85
N TYR A 176 -16.00 20.14 -11.01
CA TYR A 176 -15.12 21.15 -11.58
C TYR A 176 -13.84 21.31 -10.76
N PHE A 177 -13.97 21.38 -9.44
CA PHE A 177 -12.82 21.52 -8.53
C PHE A 177 -12.02 20.23 -8.43
N PHE A 178 -12.69 19.06 -8.39
CA PHE A 178 -12.01 17.76 -8.42
C PHE A 178 -11.23 17.55 -9.70
N SER A 179 -11.77 17.96 -10.84
CA SER A 179 -11.05 17.86 -12.13
C SER A 179 -9.79 18.73 -12.15
N GLY A 180 -9.89 19.98 -11.68
CA GLY A 180 -8.74 20.87 -11.57
C GLY A 180 -7.67 20.32 -10.60
N LEU A 181 -8.09 19.87 -9.42
CA LEU A 181 -7.18 19.26 -8.44
C LEU A 181 -6.55 17.97 -8.97
N GLY A 182 -7.33 17.15 -9.69
CA GLY A 182 -6.85 15.93 -10.31
C GLY A 182 -5.79 16.19 -11.38
N ALA A 183 -6.01 17.18 -12.24
CA ALA A 183 -5.04 17.59 -13.25
C ALA A 183 -3.74 18.10 -12.61
N LEU A 184 -3.84 18.95 -11.58
CA LEU A 184 -2.66 19.44 -10.83
C LEU A 184 -1.91 18.28 -10.17
N THR A 185 -2.65 17.35 -9.54
CA THR A 185 -2.06 16.18 -8.88
C THR A 185 -1.33 15.29 -9.88
N ALA A 186 -1.90 15.08 -11.09
CA ALA A 186 -1.25 14.30 -12.14
C ALA A 186 0.09 14.92 -12.58
N VAL A 187 0.13 16.24 -12.74
CA VAL A 187 1.38 16.96 -13.06
C VAL A 187 2.40 16.84 -11.93
N LEU A 188 1.96 17.02 -10.67
CA LEU A 188 2.85 16.86 -9.52
C LEU A 188 3.40 15.44 -9.40
N LEU A 189 2.55 14.41 -9.58
CA LEU A 189 2.99 13.02 -9.57
C LEU A 189 3.99 12.72 -10.69
N LEU A 190 3.83 13.33 -11.87
CA LEU A 190 4.79 13.19 -12.96
C LEU A 190 6.14 13.81 -12.61
N VAL A 191 6.15 15.00 -12.02
CA VAL A 191 7.38 15.70 -11.60
C VAL A 191 8.11 14.94 -10.48
N PHE A 192 7.37 14.40 -9.51
CA PHE A 192 7.95 13.69 -8.36
C PHE A 192 8.07 12.18 -8.55
N LYS A 193 7.75 11.64 -9.73
CA LYS A 193 7.72 10.20 -10.02
C LYS A 193 9.00 9.51 -9.55
N ASP A 194 10.15 10.00 -9.97
CA ASP A 194 11.43 9.32 -9.69
C ASP A 194 11.81 9.38 -8.21
N VAL A 195 11.47 10.48 -7.54
CA VAL A 195 11.66 10.62 -6.08
C VAL A 195 10.80 9.62 -5.32
N ILE A 196 9.52 9.49 -5.70
CA ILE A 196 8.58 8.55 -5.07
C ILE A 196 9.03 7.10 -5.32
N LEU A 197 9.41 6.76 -6.55
CA LEU A 197 9.93 5.42 -6.88
C LEU A 197 11.20 5.12 -6.10
N GLY A 198 12.13 6.07 -5.98
CA GLY A 198 13.36 5.92 -5.19
C GLY A 198 13.06 5.66 -3.72
N LEU A 199 12.15 6.44 -3.13
CA LEU A 199 11.75 6.29 -1.72
C LEU A 199 11.11 4.91 -1.45
N VAL A 200 10.14 4.50 -2.28
CA VAL A 200 9.45 3.21 -2.14
C VAL A 200 10.45 2.06 -2.30
N ALA A 201 11.33 2.13 -3.29
CA ALA A 201 12.37 1.14 -3.52
C ALA A 201 13.36 1.07 -2.34
N GLY A 202 13.81 2.20 -1.78
CA GLY A 202 14.69 2.23 -0.62
C GLY A 202 14.08 1.54 0.60
N ILE A 203 12.79 1.79 0.87
CA ILE A 203 12.04 1.10 1.92
C ILE A 203 11.96 -0.40 1.63
N GLN A 204 11.66 -0.79 0.40
CA GLN A 204 11.53 -2.20 0.00
C GLN A 204 12.86 -2.95 0.10
N LEU A 205 13.96 -2.36 -0.35
CA LEU A 205 15.32 -2.93 -0.25
C LEU A 205 15.71 -3.19 1.20
N THR A 206 15.40 -2.24 2.09
CA THR A 206 15.69 -2.34 3.53
C THR A 206 14.78 -3.36 4.21
N ALA A 207 13.48 -3.30 3.98
CA ALA A 207 12.50 -4.20 4.61
C ALA A 207 12.73 -5.67 4.23
N ASN A 208 13.10 -5.93 2.97
CA ASN A 208 13.37 -7.28 2.47
C ASN A 208 14.84 -7.71 2.62
N ASN A 209 15.69 -6.87 3.23
CA ASN A 209 17.13 -7.15 3.38
C ASN A 209 17.84 -7.51 2.07
N MET A 210 17.42 -6.91 0.96
CA MET A 210 17.97 -7.24 -0.36
C MET A 210 19.43 -6.82 -0.50
N VAL A 211 19.79 -5.64 0.06
CA VAL A 211 21.16 -5.09 0.05
C VAL A 211 21.44 -4.46 1.42
N ARG A 212 22.65 -4.68 1.95
CA ARG A 212 23.14 -4.08 3.18
C ARG A 212 24.51 -3.41 2.93
N ARG A 213 24.87 -2.49 3.78
CA ARG A 213 26.23 -1.95 3.80
C ARG A 213 27.23 -3.06 4.07
N GLY A 214 28.29 -3.13 3.23
CA GLY A 214 29.31 -4.17 3.26
C GLY A 214 29.02 -5.38 2.37
N ASP A 215 27.86 -5.43 1.71
CA ASP A 215 27.60 -6.46 0.71
C ASP A 215 28.43 -6.19 -0.56
N TRP A 216 29.02 -7.21 -1.11
CA TRP A 216 29.51 -7.15 -2.47
C TRP A 216 28.36 -7.39 -3.46
N ILE A 217 28.10 -6.39 -4.32
CA ILE A 217 27.09 -6.47 -5.39
C ILE A 217 27.72 -6.26 -6.76
N GLU A 218 27.18 -6.94 -7.76
CA GLU A 218 27.55 -6.82 -9.16
C GLU A 218 26.32 -6.42 -9.98
N MET A 219 26.37 -5.24 -10.63
CA MET A 219 25.32 -4.71 -11.48
C MET A 219 25.91 -4.09 -12.74
N PRO A 220 26.18 -4.90 -13.78
CA PRO A 220 26.92 -4.48 -14.97
C PRO A 220 26.28 -3.32 -15.71
N LYS A 221 24.93 -3.26 -15.72
CA LYS A 221 24.17 -2.18 -16.38
C LYS A 221 24.54 -0.79 -15.85
N TYR A 222 24.95 -0.69 -14.59
CA TYR A 222 25.35 0.56 -13.93
C TYR A 222 26.85 0.66 -13.69
N GLY A 223 27.63 -0.30 -14.21
CA GLY A 223 29.08 -0.34 -14.02
C GLY A 223 29.47 -0.52 -12.55
N ALA A 224 28.65 -1.21 -11.77
CA ALA A 224 28.91 -1.48 -10.36
C ALA A 224 29.39 -2.92 -10.18
N ASP A 225 30.58 -3.07 -9.57
CA ASP A 225 31.14 -4.35 -9.13
C ASP A 225 32.05 -4.08 -7.92
N GLY A 226 31.50 -4.23 -6.73
CA GLY A 226 32.22 -3.90 -5.49
C GLY A 226 31.35 -3.84 -4.26
N ASP A 227 31.89 -3.25 -3.20
CA ASP A 227 31.26 -3.22 -1.89
C ASP A 227 30.31 -2.04 -1.71
N VAL A 228 29.13 -2.30 -1.14
CA VAL A 228 28.15 -1.28 -0.77
C VAL A 228 28.68 -0.48 0.41
N VAL A 229 28.97 0.80 0.19
CA VAL A 229 29.48 1.70 1.24
C VAL A 229 28.35 2.46 1.94
N ASP A 230 27.25 2.76 1.21
CA ASP A 230 26.13 3.50 1.78
C ASP A 230 24.80 3.06 1.14
N VAL A 231 23.77 2.98 1.98
CA VAL A 231 22.39 2.68 1.57
C VAL A 231 21.49 3.81 2.07
N SER A 232 21.16 4.74 1.17
CA SER A 232 20.26 5.86 1.41
C SER A 232 18.85 5.55 0.93
N LEU A 233 17.86 6.40 1.24
CA LEU A 233 16.46 6.18 0.85
C LEU A 233 16.26 6.11 -0.67
N THR A 234 17.02 6.89 -1.43
CA THR A 234 16.82 7.02 -2.88
C THR A 234 18.01 6.54 -3.71
N THR A 235 19.16 6.30 -3.07
CA THR A 235 20.41 5.92 -3.76
C THR A 235 21.23 4.93 -2.94
N ILE A 236 22.00 4.10 -3.64
CA ILE A 236 22.98 3.18 -3.07
C ILE A 236 24.33 3.52 -3.67
N LYS A 237 25.37 3.63 -2.82
CA LYS A 237 26.75 3.87 -3.25
C LYS A 237 27.55 2.58 -3.17
N VAL A 238 28.16 2.21 -4.25
CA VAL A 238 29.03 1.03 -4.39
C VAL A 238 30.45 1.51 -4.67
N GLN A 239 31.38 1.08 -3.85
CA GLN A 239 32.80 1.25 -4.12
C GLN A 239 33.29 0.07 -4.95
N ASN A 240 33.56 0.32 -6.21
CA ASN A 240 34.11 -0.67 -7.13
C ASN A 240 35.52 -1.10 -6.70
N PHE A 241 36.01 -2.22 -7.22
CA PHE A 241 37.35 -2.72 -6.91
C PHE A 241 38.49 -1.82 -7.40
N ASP A 242 38.23 -0.99 -8.43
CA ASP A 242 39.13 0.06 -8.90
C ASP A 242 39.13 1.33 -8.03
N LYS A 243 38.38 1.30 -6.89
CA LYS A 243 38.19 2.42 -5.94
C LYS A 243 37.29 3.55 -6.46
N THR A 244 36.70 3.46 -7.62
CA THR A 244 35.66 4.39 -8.06
C THR A 244 34.38 4.16 -7.26
N ILE A 245 33.53 5.19 -7.15
CA ILE A 245 32.24 5.08 -6.48
C ILE A 245 31.13 5.21 -7.52
N THR A 246 30.36 4.15 -7.68
CA THR A 246 29.14 4.16 -8.50
C THR A 246 27.94 4.43 -7.61
N THR A 247 27.12 5.44 -7.98
CA THR A 247 25.86 5.74 -7.30
C THR A 247 24.71 5.21 -8.13
N ILE A 248 23.94 4.30 -7.55
CA ILE A 248 22.82 3.61 -8.20
C ILE A 248 21.52 4.10 -7.57
N PRO A 249 20.51 4.53 -8.35
CA PRO A 249 19.18 4.82 -7.82
C PRO A 249 18.56 3.57 -7.20
N SER A 250 17.96 3.70 -6.01
CA SER A 250 17.38 2.54 -5.28
C SER A 250 16.35 1.78 -6.11
N TYR A 251 15.56 2.47 -6.94
CA TYR A 251 14.56 1.83 -7.79
C TYR A 251 15.18 0.87 -8.82
N ALA A 252 16.43 1.12 -9.23
CA ALA A 252 17.12 0.28 -10.21
C ALA A 252 17.42 -1.12 -9.67
N LEU A 253 17.74 -1.23 -8.37
CA LEU A 253 17.97 -2.53 -7.74
C LEU A 253 16.68 -3.32 -7.49
N VAL A 254 15.52 -2.67 -7.57
CA VAL A 254 14.22 -3.34 -7.48
C VAL A 254 13.72 -3.75 -8.88
N SER A 255 14.00 -2.92 -9.90
CA SER A 255 13.51 -3.13 -11.27
C SER A 255 14.42 -4.00 -12.12
N ASP A 256 15.71 -3.98 -11.89
CA ASP A 256 16.71 -4.70 -12.67
C ASP A 256 17.33 -5.85 -11.84
N ALA A 257 17.82 -6.87 -12.55
CA ALA A 257 18.53 -7.96 -11.90
C ALA A 257 19.96 -7.53 -11.51
N PHE A 258 20.37 -7.84 -10.31
CA PHE A 258 21.74 -7.70 -9.80
C PHE A 258 22.17 -8.96 -9.07
N LYS A 259 23.47 -9.18 -8.90
CA LYS A 259 24.01 -10.27 -8.11
C LYS A 259 24.44 -9.71 -6.76
N ASN A 260 24.01 -10.36 -5.69
CA ASN A 260 24.51 -10.13 -4.34
C ASN A 260 25.39 -11.32 -3.92
N TRP A 261 26.66 -11.05 -3.68
CA TRP A 261 27.67 -12.06 -3.34
C TRP A 261 27.70 -12.39 -1.84
N ARG A 262 26.82 -11.81 -1.03
CA ARG A 262 26.70 -12.10 0.42
C ARG A 262 26.63 -13.61 0.69
N GLY A 263 25.80 -14.34 -0.05
CA GLY A 263 25.68 -15.79 0.12
C GLY A 263 26.99 -16.55 -0.08
N MET A 264 27.88 -16.09 -0.97
CA MET A 264 29.21 -16.64 -1.13
C MET A 264 30.08 -16.33 0.11
N SER A 265 30.08 -15.10 0.59
CA SER A 265 30.86 -14.69 1.77
C SER A 265 30.41 -15.42 3.03
N GLU A 266 29.10 -15.62 3.21
CA GLU A 266 28.54 -16.35 4.35
C GLU A 266 28.74 -17.87 4.28
N SER A 267 28.85 -18.45 3.08
CA SER A 267 29.08 -19.91 2.89
C SER A 267 30.51 -20.37 3.09
N GLY A 268 31.47 -19.42 3.24
CA GLY A 268 32.87 -19.73 3.40
C GLY A 268 33.56 -20.26 2.16
N GLY A 269 32.91 -20.25 1.01
CA GLY A 269 33.50 -20.77 -0.23
C GLY A 269 32.82 -20.28 -1.51
N ARG A 270 33.58 -20.21 -2.60
CA ARG A 270 33.08 -19.87 -3.93
C ARG A 270 32.95 -21.11 -4.81
N ARG A 271 31.80 -21.30 -5.42
CA ARG A 271 31.62 -22.37 -6.42
C ARG A 271 32.51 -22.11 -7.63
N ILE A 272 33.44 -23.03 -7.89
CA ILE A 272 34.24 -23.07 -9.13
C ILE A 272 33.55 -24.05 -10.10
N LYS A 273 33.24 -23.59 -11.31
CA LYS A 273 32.74 -24.41 -12.38
C LYS A 273 33.70 -24.27 -13.55
N ARG A 274 34.48 -25.33 -13.80
CA ARG A 274 35.39 -25.44 -14.96
C ARG A 274 35.07 -26.71 -15.70
N CYS A 275 35.33 -26.74 -16.98
CA CYS A 275 35.22 -27.95 -17.81
C CYS A 275 36.56 -28.16 -18.57
N ILE A 276 36.90 -29.42 -18.71
CA ILE A 276 37.97 -29.86 -19.58
C ILE A 276 37.28 -30.50 -20.79
N GLN A 277 37.57 -29.99 -21.97
CA GLN A 277 37.03 -30.56 -23.21
C GLN A 277 37.92 -31.72 -23.62
N LEU A 278 37.33 -32.90 -23.76
CA LEU A 278 38.02 -34.10 -24.23
C LEU A 278 37.55 -34.39 -25.64
N ASP A 279 38.50 -34.77 -26.51
CA ASP A 279 38.19 -35.26 -27.85
C ASP A 279 37.45 -36.60 -27.71
N LEU A 280 36.29 -36.70 -28.32
CA LEU A 280 35.46 -37.91 -28.28
C LEU A 280 36.24 -39.11 -28.90
N SER A 281 37.04 -38.90 -29.92
CA SER A 281 37.85 -39.91 -30.58
C SER A 281 38.97 -40.50 -29.71
N SER A 282 39.36 -39.76 -28.64
CA SER A 282 40.38 -40.20 -27.69
C SER A 282 39.82 -41.13 -26.59
N ILE A 283 38.50 -41.23 -26.48
CA ILE A 283 37.84 -42.07 -25.46
C ILE A 283 37.88 -43.53 -25.91
N ARG A 284 38.54 -44.39 -25.12
CA ARG A 284 38.69 -45.81 -25.37
C ARG A 284 38.64 -46.62 -24.11
N PHE A 285 38.47 -47.91 -24.27
CA PHE A 285 38.62 -48.84 -23.17
C PHE A 285 40.11 -48.99 -22.79
N LEU A 286 40.39 -49.19 -21.51
CA LEU A 286 41.71 -49.44 -21.01
C LEU A 286 42.07 -50.93 -21.23
N THR A 287 43.36 -51.18 -21.55
CA THR A 287 43.90 -52.54 -21.56
C THR A 287 44.28 -52.99 -20.15
N GLU A 288 44.48 -54.30 -19.93
CA GLU A 288 44.87 -54.81 -18.61
C GLU A 288 46.23 -54.27 -18.18
N GLU A 289 47.18 -54.11 -19.11
CA GLU A 289 48.50 -53.56 -18.83
C GLU A 289 48.36 -52.09 -18.32
N GLU A 290 47.48 -51.34 -18.97
CA GLU A 290 47.23 -49.93 -18.56
C GLU A 290 46.54 -49.86 -17.20
N ILE A 291 45.66 -50.79 -16.90
CA ILE A 291 45.00 -50.87 -15.58
C ILE A 291 46.03 -51.17 -14.47
N GLU A 292 46.93 -52.10 -14.73
CA GLU A 292 48.01 -52.44 -13.78
C GLU A 292 48.98 -51.28 -13.57
N GLU A 293 49.25 -50.45 -14.59
CA GLU A 293 50.03 -49.23 -14.46
C GLU A 293 49.30 -48.19 -13.64
N LEU A 294 48.01 -48.00 -13.88
CA LEU A 294 47.19 -47.02 -13.18
C LEU A 294 46.96 -47.43 -11.72
N GLU A 295 46.97 -48.73 -11.36
CA GLU A 295 46.91 -49.22 -9.97
C GLU A 295 48.14 -48.79 -9.11
N LYS A 296 49.26 -48.45 -9.74
CA LYS A 296 50.42 -47.91 -9.05
C LYS A 296 50.20 -46.49 -8.51
N ILE A 297 49.14 -45.81 -9.03
CA ILE A 297 48.76 -44.50 -8.58
C ILE A 297 47.92 -44.61 -7.31
N GLU A 298 48.46 -44.18 -6.17
CA GLU A 298 47.85 -44.34 -4.87
C GLU A 298 46.38 -43.84 -4.80
N LEU A 299 46.09 -42.70 -5.46
CA LEU A 299 44.73 -42.11 -5.49
C LEU A 299 43.74 -42.94 -6.28
N LEU A 300 44.18 -43.81 -7.22
CA LEU A 300 43.31 -44.66 -8.04
C LEU A 300 43.13 -46.07 -7.50
N ASN A 301 44.02 -46.53 -6.64
CA ASN A 301 44.04 -47.91 -6.17
C ASN A 301 42.72 -48.38 -5.60
N GLY A 302 42.11 -47.60 -4.68
CA GLY A 302 40.82 -47.90 -4.11
C GLY A 302 39.68 -47.98 -5.14
N TYR A 303 39.66 -47.06 -6.10
CA TYR A 303 38.67 -47.05 -7.15
C TYR A 303 38.82 -48.26 -8.11
N LEU A 304 40.02 -48.54 -8.53
CA LEU A 304 40.30 -49.63 -9.47
C LEU A 304 40.02 -50.99 -8.86
N THR A 305 40.40 -51.20 -7.58
CA THR A 305 40.11 -52.43 -6.87
C THR A 305 38.57 -52.73 -6.79
N ILE A 306 37.78 -51.70 -6.45
CA ILE A 306 36.32 -51.84 -6.43
C ILE A 306 35.77 -52.09 -7.82
N LYS A 307 36.27 -51.43 -8.83
CA LYS A 307 35.77 -51.60 -10.22
C LYS A 307 36.15 -52.91 -10.84
N ARG A 308 37.37 -53.46 -10.60
CA ARG A 308 37.75 -54.80 -11.01
C ARG A 308 36.82 -55.87 -10.42
N LYS A 309 36.49 -55.74 -9.13
CA LYS A 309 35.57 -56.64 -8.48
C LYS A 309 34.17 -56.60 -9.12
N GLU A 310 33.64 -55.35 -9.35
CA GLU A 310 32.34 -55.17 -10.01
C GLU A 310 32.32 -55.78 -11.42
N ILE A 311 33.42 -55.65 -12.19
CA ILE A 311 33.53 -56.16 -13.53
C ILE A 311 33.67 -57.69 -13.52
N GLY A 312 34.44 -58.26 -12.60
CA GLY A 312 34.60 -59.71 -12.45
C GLY A 312 33.31 -60.42 -12.04
N GLU A 313 32.57 -59.84 -11.10
CA GLU A 313 31.27 -60.38 -10.65
C GLU A 313 30.21 -60.33 -11.76
N ARG A 314 30.23 -59.35 -12.67
CA ARG A 314 29.29 -59.24 -13.80
C ARG A 314 29.77 -60.01 -15.03
N GLY A 315 31.07 -60.21 -15.22
CA GLY A 315 31.62 -60.99 -16.30
C GLY A 315 31.24 -62.46 -16.22
N LEU A 316 31.01 -62.99 -15.03
CA LEU A 316 30.51 -64.36 -14.78
C LEU A 316 29.06 -64.59 -15.23
N HIS A 317 28.30 -63.56 -15.48
CA HIS A 317 26.89 -63.64 -15.92
C HIS A 317 26.69 -63.50 -17.44
N VAL A 318 27.73 -63.20 -18.20
CA VAL A 318 27.66 -62.85 -19.67
C VAL A 318 28.03 -64.03 -20.54
N GLY A 319 28.32 -65.21 -19.99
CA GLY A 319 28.89 -66.37 -20.73
C GLY A 319 28.01 -67.06 -21.77
N GLU A 320 26.78 -66.66 -22.05
CA GLU A 320 25.86 -67.41 -22.90
C GLU A 320 25.24 -66.67 -24.10
N VAL A 321 25.66 -65.45 -24.44
CA VAL A 321 25.06 -64.70 -25.55
C VAL A 321 26.13 -64.14 -26.50
N GLY A 322 26.04 -64.51 -27.76
CA GLY A 322 26.90 -64.25 -28.96
C GLY A 322 27.87 -63.09 -28.95
N MET A 323 28.95 -63.13 -29.76
CA MET A 323 30.16 -62.30 -29.69
C MET A 323 30.05 -60.78 -29.64
N ALA A 324 28.91 -60.19 -29.92
CA ALA A 324 28.73 -58.71 -29.86
C ALA A 324 28.05 -58.23 -28.56
N ALA A 325 27.25 -59.04 -27.91
CA ALA A 325 26.49 -58.69 -26.70
C ALA A 325 27.37 -58.50 -25.44
N PRO A 326 28.46 -59.26 -25.22
CA PRO A 326 29.34 -59.08 -24.07
C PRO A 326 30.00 -57.69 -24.05
N LEU A 327 30.40 -57.16 -25.20
CA LEU A 327 31.05 -55.85 -25.27
C LEU A 327 30.09 -54.67 -24.94
N LEU A 328 28.83 -54.82 -25.29
CA LEU A 328 27.80 -53.78 -25.00
C LEU A 328 27.27 -53.84 -23.60
N ASN A 329 27.20 -55.02 -23.02
CA ASN A 329 26.63 -55.24 -21.67
C ASN A 329 27.69 -55.25 -20.57
N ALA A 330 28.96 -55.47 -20.88
CA ALA A 330 30.06 -55.45 -19.93
C ALA A 330 30.45 -53.97 -19.61
N ARG A 331 30.50 -53.66 -18.32
CA ARG A 331 31.04 -52.34 -17.86
C ARG A 331 32.56 -52.42 -17.86
N ASN A 332 33.15 -52.03 -18.97
CA ASN A 332 34.61 -51.90 -19.07
C ASN A 332 35.09 -50.55 -18.61
N LEU A 333 36.30 -50.49 -18.11
CA LEU A 333 36.95 -49.22 -17.73
C LEU A 333 37.34 -48.43 -18.96
N THR A 334 36.98 -47.16 -18.97
CA THR A 334 37.42 -46.22 -19.99
C THR A 334 38.49 -45.26 -19.43
N ASN A 335 39.38 -44.78 -20.28
CA ASN A 335 40.38 -43.78 -19.91
C ASN A 335 39.73 -42.51 -19.30
N SER A 336 38.64 -42.01 -19.89
CA SER A 336 37.90 -40.84 -19.40
C SER A 336 37.22 -41.07 -18.03
N GLY A 337 36.66 -42.28 -17.81
CA GLY A 337 36.03 -42.68 -16.54
C GLY A 337 37.06 -42.74 -15.41
N THR A 338 38.24 -43.36 -15.70
CA THR A 338 39.35 -43.44 -14.73
C THR A 338 39.98 -42.08 -14.47
N PHE A 339 40.14 -41.24 -15.51
CA PHE A 339 40.60 -39.84 -15.32
C PHE A 339 39.64 -39.04 -14.45
N ARG A 340 38.34 -39.18 -14.63
CA ARG A 340 37.35 -38.55 -13.76
C ARG A 340 37.51 -39.00 -12.32
N ALA A 341 37.70 -40.30 -12.08
CA ALA A 341 37.92 -40.82 -10.72
C ALA A 341 39.20 -40.25 -10.10
N TYR A 342 40.29 -40.16 -10.87
CA TYR A 342 41.55 -39.54 -10.46
C TYR A 342 41.33 -38.08 -10.04
N CYS A 343 40.64 -37.28 -10.87
CA CYS A 343 40.39 -35.89 -10.56
C CYS A 343 39.57 -35.76 -9.26
N LEU A 344 38.56 -36.63 -9.04
CA LEU A 344 37.75 -36.58 -7.85
C LEU A 344 38.57 -36.84 -6.58
N GLU A 345 39.40 -37.90 -6.60
CA GLU A 345 40.23 -38.24 -5.43
C GLU A 345 41.38 -37.23 -5.24
N TYR A 346 41.93 -36.67 -6.33
CA TYR A 346 42.90 -35.59 -6.24
C TYR A 346 42.34 -34.37 -5.51
N PHE A 347 41.11 -33.92 -5.89
CA PHE A 347 40.46 -32.78 -5.20
C PHE A 347 40.09 -33.08 -3.76
N ARG A 348 39.80 -34.34 -3.43
CA ARG A 348 39.53 -34.75 -2.04
C ARG A 348 40.78 -34.75 -1.16
N ALA A 349 41.91 -35.15 -1.76
CA ALA A 349 43.19 -35.23 -1.06
C ALA A 349 43.94 -33.89 -1.05
N HIS A 350 43.54 -32.91 -1.89
CA HIS A 350 44.21 -31.62 -1.99
C HIS A 350 43.99 -30.82 -0.70
N PRO A 351 45.04 -30.36 -0.02
CA PRO A 351 44.91 -29.47 1.11
C PRO A 351 44.26 -28.15 0.63
N SER A 352 43.15 -27.76 1.26
CA SER A 352 42.42 -26.52 0.98
C SER A 352 43.16 -25.30 1.52
#